data_db1c052d968e0d0c904717bc0ae5e169
#
_entry.id   db1c052d968e0d0c904717bc0ae5e169
#
_cell.length_a   1.000
_cell.length_b   1.000
_cell.length_c   1.000
_cell.angle_alpha   90.00
_cell.angle_beta   90.00
_cell.angle_gamma   90.00
#
_symmetry.space_group_name_H-M   'P 1'
#
loop_
_entity.id
_entity.type
_entity.pdbx_description
1 polymer ?
#
loop_
_entity_poly.entity_id
_entity_poly.type
_entity_poly.pdbx_seq_one_letter_code
_entity_poly.pdbx_strand_id
1 'polypeptide(L)'
;MNLLKKDGMLMIIGFMGGNLVNNFDITNMMVKRITITGSTMRGRNLEEKRVIAEQLKEKVWPALEKGHCKPIIYATYQLQEIAKAHECLDTGTHIGKVVIPM
;
A
#
# COMPACT_ATOMS: atom_id res chain seq x y z
N MET A 1 10.70 -0.57 -14.03
CA MET A 1 10.61 -1.60 -15.10
C MET A 1 11.74 -2.62 -15.05
N ASN A 2 12.98 -2.27 -14.72
CA ASN A 2 14.12 -3.21 -14.71
C ASN A 2 13.96 -4.38 -13.73
N LEU A 3 13.28 -4.17 -12.61
CA LEU A 3 13.04 -5.18 -11.58
C LEU A 3 12.03 -6.27 -11.98
N LEU A 4 11.20 -6.01 -12.99
CA LEU A 4 10.19 -6.97 -13.42
C LEU A 4 10.81 -8.05 -14.33
N LYS A 5 10.39 -9.29 -14.08
CA LYS A 5 10.70 -10.42 -14.96
C LYS A 5 9.86 -10.33 -16.24
N LYS A 6 10.20 -11.17 -17.23
CA LYS A 6 9.38 -11.38 -18.42
C LYS A 6 7.97 -11.83 -18.02
N ASP A 7 6.96 -11.31 -18.71
CA ASP A 7 5.54 -11.51 -18.44
C ASP A 7 5.10 -11.00 -17.03
N GLY A 8 5.90 -10.13 -16.42
CA GLY A 8 5.59 -9.55 -15.12
C GLY A 8 4.49 -8.49 -15.16
N MET A 9 3.85 -8.25 -14.01
CA MET A 9 2.81 -7.24 -13.85
C MET A 9 3.24 -6.16 -12.86
N LEU A 10 3.02 -4.90 -13.24
CA LEU A 10 3.10 -3.73 -12.35
C LEU A 10 1.69 -3.26 -12.01
N MET A 11 1.31 -3.42 -10.74
CA MET A 11 0.05 -2.91 -10.21
C MET A 11 0.29 -1.57 -9.50
N ILE A 12 -0.26 -0.49 -10.04
CA ILE A 12 -0.19 0.84 -9.42
C ILE A 12 -1.36 0.97 -8.44
N ILE A 13 -1.04 1.11 -7.15
CA ILE A 13 -2.04 1.22 -6.07
C ILE A 13 -2.05 2.60 -5.42
N GLY A 14 -1.14 3.47 -5.79
CA GLY A 14 -1.03 4.84 -5.29
C GLY A 14 0.14 5.58 -5.92
N PHE A 15 0.19 6.88 -5.71
CA PHE A 15 1.20 7.77 -6.30
C PHE A 15 1.65 8.84 -5.31
N MET A 16 2.07 8.42 -4.12
CA MET A 16 2.55 9.33 -3.06
C MET A 16 3.76 10.17 -3.52
N GLY A 17 4.56 9.64 -4.44
CA GLY A 17 5.69 10.35 -5.06
C GLY A 17 5.33 11.19 -6.30
N GLY A 18 4.04 11.33 -6.62
CA GLY A 18 3.56 12.04 -7.81
C GLY A 18 2.91 11.10 -8.82
N ASN A 19 2.08 11.68 -9.67
CA ASN A 19 1.27 10.96 -10.67
C ASN A 19 1.77 11.15 -12.11
N LEU A 20 2.81 11.95 -12.31
CA LEU A 20 3.40 12.20 -13.62
C LEU A 20 4.75 11.47 -13.72
N VAL A 21 4.94 10.75 -14.80
CA VAL A 21 6.20 10.06 -15.12
C VAL A 21 6.75 10.65 -16.40
N ASN A 22 7.83 11.43 -16.26
CA ASN A 22 8.55 11.98 -17.41
C ASN A 22 9.53 10.94 -17.96
N ASN A 23 9.76 10.98 -19.27
CA ASN A 23 10.73 10.13 -19.98
C ASN A 23 10.52 8.63 -19.71
N PHE A 24 9.27 8.18 -19.77
CA PHE A 24 8.92 6.77 -19.57
C PHE A 24 9.38 5.92 -20.77
N ASP A 25 10.45 5.14 -20.57
CA ASP A 25 10.94 4.21 -21.58
C ASP A 25 10.08 2.94 -21.63
N ILE A 26 9.36 2.77 -22.73
CA ILE A 26 8.48 1.62 -22.99
C ILE A 26 9.22 0.40 -23.57
N THR A 27 10.50 0.50 -23.89
CA THR A 27 11.27 -0.59 -24.50
C THR A 27 11.22 -1.86 -23.65
N ASN A 28 11.48 -1.73 -22.37
CA ASN A 28 11.40 -2.86 -21.43
C ASN A 28 9.97 -3.43 -21.28
N MET A 29 8.96 -2.59 -21.43
CA MET A 29 7.56 -3.04 -21.41
C MET A 29 7.29 -3.98 -22.60
N MET A 30 7.72 -3.58 -23.78
CA MET A 30 7.54 -4.37 -25.00
C MET A 30 8.38 -5.65 -24.97
N VAL A 31 9.69 -5.54 -24.74
CA VAL A 31 10.63 -6.68 -24.80
C VAL A 31 10.32 -7.75 -23.76
N LYS A 32 9.93 -7.34 -22.56
CA LYS A 32 9.57 -8.25 -21.46
C LYS A 32 8.08 -8.61 -21.42
N ARG A 33 7.25 -8.07 -22.31
CA ARG A 33 5.79 -8.25 -22.34
C ARG A 33 5.15 -7.92 -20.99
N ILE A 34 5.50 -6.77 -20.40
CA ILE A 34 5.05 -6.35 -19.08
C ILE A 34 3.62 -5.81 -19.19
N THR A 35 2.78 -6.19 -18.24
CA THR A 35 1.47 -5.59 -18.03
C THR A 35 1.55 -4.49 -16.99
N ILE A 36 1.00 -3.31 -17.29
CA ILE A 36 0.82 -2.22 -16.33
C ILE A 36 -0.67 -2.01 -16.13
N THR A 37 -1.10 -2.04 -14.88
CA THR A 37 -2.50 -1.83 -14.50
C THR A 37 -2.59 -1.06 -13.20
N GLY A 38 -3.77 -0.57 -12.85
CA GLY A 38 -4.01 0.16 -11.63
C GLY A 38 -5.18 -0.38 -10.83
N SER A 39 -5.18 -0.13 -9.54
CA SER A 39 -6.28 -0.47 -8.65
C SER A 39 -6.44 0.60 -7.58
N THR A 40 -7.67 0.86 -7.17
CA THR A 40 -8.01 1.74 -6.06
C THR A 40 -9.15 1.13 -5.23
N MET A 41 -9.05 1.28 -3.91
CA MET A 41 -10.14 0.87 -3.01
C MET A 41 -11.25 1.91 -2.92
N ARG A 42 -10.90 3.19 -3.09
CA ARG A 42 -11.87 4.30 -2.89
C ARG A 42 -13.04 4.23 -3.86
N GLY A 43 -12.78 3.96 -5.13
CA GLY A 43 -13.78 3.90 -6.19
C GLY A 43 -14.58 2.60 -6.28
N ARG A 44 -14.25 1.57 -5.48
CA ARG A 44 -14.98 0.31 -5.49
C ARG A 44 -16.36 0.45 -4.86
N ASN A 45 -17.35 -0.25 -5.40
CA ASN A 45 -18.69 -0.31 -4.82
C ASN A 45 -18.71 -1.15 -3.51
N LEU A 46 -19.83 -1.12 -2.80
CA LEU A 46 -19.97 -1.82 -1.51
C LEU A 46 -19.80 -3.32 -1.62
N GLU A 47 -20.32 -3.92 -2.69
CA GLU A 47 -20.23 -5.37 -2.89
C GLU A 47 -18.80 -5.83 -3.11
N GLU A 48 -18.04 -5.13 -3.96
CA GLU A 48 -16.62 -5.41 -4.14
C GLU A 48 -15.82 -5.27 -2.83
N LYS A 49 -16.13 -4.23 -2.04
CA LYS A 49 -15.49 -4.03 -0.73
C LYS A 49 -15.86 -5.14 0.25
N ARG A 50 -17.11 -5.60 0.26
CA ARG A 50 -17.57 -6.70 1.09
C ARG A 50 -16.80 -7.99 0.79
N VAL A 51 -16.70 -8.36 -0.49
CA VAL A 51 -15.96 -9.56 -0.91
C VAL A 51 -14.50 -9.49 -0.48
N ILE A 52 -13.85 -8.34 -0.64
CA ILE A 52 -12.46 -8.15 -0.21
C ILE A 52 -12.34 -8.29 1.31
N ALA A 53 -13.25 -7.70 2.09
CA ALA A 53 -13.24 -7.77 3.55
C ALA A 53 -13.43 -9.21 4.05
N GLU A 54 -14.33 -9.97 3.45
CA GLU A 54 -14.56 -11.38 3.77
C GLU A 54 -13.30 -12.23 3.48
N GLN A 55 -12.67 -12.04 2.33
CA GLN A 55 -11.43 -12.73 1.99
C GLN A 55 -10.27 -12.37 2.93
N LEU A 56 -10.15 -11.11 3.34
CA LEU A 56 -9.17 -10.68 4.34
C LEU A 56 -9.41 -11.36 5.69
N LYS A 57 -10.67 -11.38 6.15
CA LYS A 57 -11.06 -12.03 7.40
C LYS A 57 -10.76 -13.54 7.38
N GLU A 58 -11.06 -14.21 6.28
CA GLU A 58 -10.85 -15.65 6.14
C GLU A 58 -9.38 -16.04 6.00
N LYS A 59 -8.63 -15.30 5.13
CA LYS A 59 -7.30 -15.75 4.69
C LYS A 59 -6.15 -15.04 5.41
N VAL A 60 -6.33 -13.78 5.81
CA VAL A 60 -5.25 -12.96 6.38
C VAL A 60 -5.35 -12.85 7.90
N TRP A 61 -6.55 -12.66 8.42
CA TRP A 61 -6.78 -12.48 9.86
C TRP A 61 -6.17 -13.61 10.71
N PRO A 62 -6.31 -14.91 10.36
CA PRO A 62 -5.69 -15.98 11.14
C PRO A 62 -4.16 -15.91 11.19
N ALA A 63 -3.51 -15.35 10.16
CA ALA A 63 -2.06 -15.14 10.17
C ALA A 63 -1.63 -14.00 11.10
N LEU A 64 -2.45 -12.94 11.19
CA LEU A 64 -2.25 -11.85 12.13
C LEU A 64 -2.41 -12.33 13.57
N GLU A 65 -3.46 -13.08 13.88
CA GLU A 65 -3.74 -13.62 15.23
C GLU A 65 -2.64 -14.58 15.71
N LYS A 66 -2.11 -15.41 14.81
CA LYS A 66 -0.99 -16.31 15.09
C LYS A 66 0.37 -15.57 15.17
N GLY A 67 0.39 -14.26 14.90
CA GLY A 67 1.62 -13.47 14.92
C GLY A 67 2.58 -13.75 13.75
N HIS A 68 2.15 -14.48 12.71
CA HIS A 68 2.96 -14.73 11.52
C HIS A 68 3.16 -13.46 10.66
N CYS A 69 2.25 -12.49 10.79
CA CYS A 69 2.33 -11.18 10.18
C CYS A 69 2.00 -10.14 11.25
N LYS A 70 2.89 -9.16 11.44
CA LYS A 70 2.70 -8.08 12.42
C LYS A 70 2.96 -6.74 11.76
N PRO A 71 2.14 -5.72 12.04
CA PRO A 71 2.45 -4.36 11.63
C PRO A 71 3.67 -3.86 12.39
N ILE A 72 4.57 -3.19 11.69
CA ILE A 72 5.67 -2.46 12.33
C ILE A 72 5.08 -1.18 12.90
N ILE A 73 5.18 -0.99 14.21
CA ILE A 73 4.79 0.26 14.87
C ILE A 73 6.03 1.14 15.00
N TYR A 74 6.03 2.28 14.32
CA TYR A 74 7.11 3.25 14.36
C TYR A 74 7.05 4.09 15.62
N ALA A 75 5.87 4.65 15.93
CA ALA A 75 5.66 5.49 17.11
C ALA A 75 4.20 5.37 17.59
N THR A 76 4.01 5.60 18.89
CA THR A 76 2.71 5.69 19.53
C THR A 76 2.58 7.04 20.22
N TYR A 77 1.49 7.76 19.96
CA TYR A 77 1.19 9.06 20.55
C TYR A 77 -0.12 8.99 21.33
N GLN A 78 -0.24 9.79 22.36
CA GLN A 78 -1.53 9.99 23.03
C GLN A 78 -2.45 10.88 22.16
N LEU A 79 -3.77 10.79 22.37
CA LEU A 79 -4.73 11.58 21.59
C LEU A 79 -4.45 13.09 21.69
N GLN A 80 -4.01 13.56 22.84
CA GLN A 80 -3.64 14.96 23.09
C GLN A 80 -2.40 15.42 22.27
N GLU A 81 -1.63 14.46 21.74
CA GLU A 81 -0.42 14.70 20.94
C GLU A 81 -0.69 14.52 19.44
N ILE A 82 -1.95 14.58 18.99
CA ILE A 82 -2.34 14.33 17.61
C ILE A 82 -1.56 15.21 16.60
N ALA A 83 -1.25 16.46 16.96
CA ALA A 83 -0.47 17.35 16.12
C ALA A 83 0.95 16.79 15.85
N LYS A 84 1.63 16.29 16.90
CA LYS A 84 2.95 15.65 16.76
C LYS A 84 2.89 14.37 15.91
N ALA A 85 1.80 13.60 16.03
CA ALA A 85 1.59 12.41 15.21
C ALA A 85 1.46 12.77 13.73
N HIS A 86 0.75 13.85 13.39
CA HIS A 86 0.66 14.37 12.02
C HIS A 86 2.02 14.88 11.51
N GLU A 87 2.75 15.66 12.30
CA GLU A 87 4.10 16.11 11.94
C GLU A 87 5.02 14.91 11.64
N CYS A 88 4.96 13.86 12.46
CA CYS A 88 5.71 12.64 12.23
C CYS A 88 5.36 11.98 10.88
N LEU A 89 4.09 11.96 10.49
CA LEU A 89 3.67 11.45 9.19
C LEU A 89 4.16 12.33 8.04
N ASP A 90 4.10 13.64 8.20
CA ASP A 90 4.46 14.62 7.17
C ASP A 90 5.97 14.62 6.86
N THR A 91 6.83 14.27 7.83
CA THR A 91 8.27 14.12 7.58
C THR A 91 8.58 13.02 6.56
N GLY A 92 7.71 12.02 6.40
CA GLY A 92 7.88 10.92 5.45
C GLY A 92 9.08 10.00 5.70
N THR A 93 9.78 10.15 6.82
CA THR A 93 11.01 9.38 7.15
C THR A 93 10.73 8.10 7.94
N HIS A 94 9.49 7.94 8.43
CA HIS A 94 9.10 6.79 9.24
C HIS A 94 8.91 5.52 8.40
N ILE A 95 9.24 4.36 8.99
CA ILE A 95 8.95 3.04 8.43
C ILE A 95 7.98 2.34 9.37
N GLY A 96 6.78 2.05 8.89
CA GLY A 96 5.73 1.40 9.68
C GLY A 96 4.54 2.32 9.94
N LYS A 97 3.86 2.11 11.07
CA LYS A 97 2.62 2.80 11.43
C LYS A 97 2.84 3.74 12.61
N VAL A 98 2.23 4.91 12.54
CA VAL A 98 2.02 5.80 13.69
C VAL A 98 0.65 5.46 14.27
N VAL A 99 0.58 5.20 15.57
CA VAL A 99 -0.62 4.71 16.27
C VAL A 99 -1.04 5.66 17.36
N ILE A 100 -2.34 5.86 17.50
CA ILE A 100 -2.96 6.57 18.62
C ILE A 100 -3.93 5.58 19.27
N PRO A 101 -3.60 5.03 20.46
CA PRO A 101 -4.54 4.17 21.17
C PRO A 101 -5.72 5.00 21.68
N MET A 102 -6.92 4.42 21.60
CA MET A 102 -8.17 4.98 22.13
C MET A 102 -8.53 4.30 23.45
#